data_a203668a9c4b982ce15f980707886200
#
_entry.id   a203668a9c4b982ce15f980707886200
#
_cell.length_a   1.000
_cell.length_b   1.000
_cell.length_c   1.000
_cell.angle_alpha   90.00
_cell.angle_beta   90.00
_cell.angle_gamma   90.00
#
_symmetry.space_group_name_H-M   'P 1'
#
loop_
_entity.id
_entity.type
_entity.pdbx_description
1 polymer ?
#
loop_
_entity_poly.entity_id
_entity_poly.type
_entity_poly.pdbx_seq_one_letter_code
_entity_poly.pdbx_strand_id
1 'polypeptide(L)'
;MTQFVLGHVVSTIKIAAEIAKDPEFAQFVMDSLHKRYVNGNWGDTCEDDAKANDYAVTHDERILAVYKMGARTIWIITEWDRSATTILFPEEY
;
A
#
# COMPACT_ATOMS: atom_id res chain seq x y z
N MET A 1 7.86 4.38 -13.34
CA MET A 1 8.98 3.47 -13.07
C MET A 1 8.86 2.90 -11.67
N THR A 2 8.96 1.59 -11.55
CA THR A 2 8.90 0.93 -10.24
C THR A 2 10.19 1.14 -9.48
N GLN A 3 10.11 1.58 -8.22
CA GLN A 3 11.28 1.83 -7.38
C GLN A 3 11.72 0.61 -6.58
N PHE A 4 10.85 -0.37 -6.43
CA PHE A 4 11.14 -1.59 -5.68
C PHE A 4 10.22 -2.72 -6.12
N VAL A 5 10.57 -3.95 -5.73
CA VAL A 5 9.80 -5.14 -6.09
C VAL A 5 8.71 -5.38 -5.06
N LEU A 6 7.50 -5.67 -5.51
CA LEU A 6 6.35 -5.93 -4.63
C LEU A 6 6.31 -7.37 -4.09
N GLY A 7 6.92 -8.31 -4.79
CA GLY A 7 6.76 -9.73 -4.48
C GLY A 7 5.32 -10.16 -4.76
N HIS A 8 4.81 -11.10 -3.95
CA HIS A 8 3.41 -11.53 -4.05
C HIS A 8 2.50 -10.44 -3.49
N VAL A 9 1.56 -9.96 -4.31
CA VAL A 9 0.57 -8.97 -3.86
C VAL A 9 -0.64 -9.72 -3.33
N VAL A 10 -0.97 -9.49 -2.06
CA VAL A 10 -2.11 -10.13 -1.40
C VAL A 10 -2.96 -9.06 -0.72
N SER A 11 -4.22 -9.40 -0.45
CA SER A 11 -5.10 -8.54 0.33
C SER A 11 -5.79 -9.37 1.40
N THR A 12 -6.29 -8.69 2.43
CA THR A 12 -7.14 -9.35 3.42
C THR A 12 -8.48 -9.70 2.80
N ILE A 13 -9.21 -10.61 3.46
CA ILE A 13 -10.56 -10.99 3.01
C ILE A 13 -11.48 -9.76 3.00
N LYS A 14 -11.36 -8.87 3.98
CA LYS A 14 -12.18 -7.66 4.04
C LYS A 14 -11.92 -6.73 2.88
N ILE A 15 -10.67 -6.52 2.51
CA ILE A 15 -10.32 -5.71 1.32
C ILE A 15 -10.91 -6.36 0.07
N ALA A 16 -10.72 -7.67 -0.09
CA ALA A 16 -11.23 -8.39 -1.26
C ALA A 16 -12.76 -8.30 -1.35
N ALA A 17 -13.45 -8.40 -0.22
CA ALA A 17 -14.91 -8.28 -0.19
C ALA A 17 -15.39 -6.88 -0.61
N GLU A 18 -14.71 -5.83 -0.14
CA GLU A 18 -15.05 -4.46 -0.54
C GLU A 18 -14.79 -4.20 -2.02
N ILE A 19 -13.68 -4.72 -2.54
CA ILE A 19 -13.36 -4.62 -3.96
C ILE A 19 -14.47 -5.28 -4.80
N ALA A 20 -14.96 -6.42 -4.35
CA ALA A 20 -16.01 -7.16 -5.09
C ALA A 20 -17.33 -6.40 -5.14
N LYS A 21 -17.63 -5.58 -4.12
CA LYS A 21 -18.91 -4.86 -3.99
C LYS A 21 -18.88 -3.46 -4.58
N ASP A 22 -17.71 -2.82 -4.62
CA ASP A 22 -17.61 -1.38 -4.90
C ASP A 22 -16.56 -1.12 -5.97
N PRO A 23 -16.98 -0.89 -7.23
CA PRO A 23 -16.03 -0.63 -8.32
C PRO A 23 -15.15 0.60 -8.09
N GLU A 24 -15.67 1.63 -7.42
CA GLU A 24 -14.86 2.82 -7.12
C GLU A 24 -13.76 2.50 -6.12
N PHE A 25 -14.07 1.69 -5.12
CA PHE A 25 -13.07 1.25 -4.15
C PHE A 25 -12.02 0.37 -4.82
N ALA A 26 -12.45 -0.55 -5.70
CA ALA A 26 -11.53 -1.40 -6.45
C ALA A 26 -10.55 -0.56 -7.26
N GLN A 27 -11.04 0.46 -7.96
CA GLN A 27 -10.19 1.34 -8.75
C GLN A 27 -9.24 2.13 -7.87
N PHE A 28 -9.71 2.62 -6.72
CA PHE A 28 -8.88 3.32 -5.76
C PHE A 28 -7.72 2.46 -5.27
N VAL A 29 -8.00 1.19 -4.93
CA VAL A 29 -6.95 0.26 -4.46
C VAL A 29 -5.92 0.03 -5.57
N MET A 30 -6.39 -0.23 -6.79
CA MET A 30 -5.47 -0.50 -7.92
C MET A 30 -4.64 0.73 -8.26
N ASP A 31 -5.23 1.92 -8.26
CA ASP A 31 -4.50 3.16 -8.53
C ASP A 31 -3.50 3.46 -7.42
N SER A 32 -3.89 3.24 -6.17
CA SER A 32 -2.98 3.43 -5.04
C SER A 32 -1.75 2.54 -5.16
N LEU A 33 -1.95 1.28 -5.52
CA LEU A 33 -0.85 0.32 -5.67
C LEU A 33 0.01 0.61 -6.90
N HIS A 34 -0.61 0.69 -8.08
CA HIS A 34 0.11 0.66 -9.35
C HIS A 34 0.54 2.03 -9.86
N LYS A 35 -0.12 3.11 -9.45
CA LYS A 35 0.22 4.45 -9.91
C LYS A 35 0.94 5.28 -8.86
N ARG A 36 0.76 4.97 -7.59
CA ARG A 36 1.31 5.76 -6.50
C ARG A 36 2.37 5.00 -5.72
N TYR A 37 2.01 3.92 -5.08
CA TYR A 37 2.88 3.16 -4.16
C TYR A 37 4.18 2.71 -4.86
N VAL A 38 4.07 2.05 -6.00
CA VAL A 38 5.24 1.53 -6.72
C VAL A 38 6.17 2.63 -7.22
N ASN A 39 5.70 3.87 -7.30
CA ASN A 39 6.47 5.01 -7.76
C ASN A 39 6.96 5.91 -6.61
N GLY A 40 6.80 5.45 -5.36
CA GLY A 40 7.25 6.22 -4.21
C GLY A 40 6.35 7.37 -3.84
N ASN A 41 5.12 7.40 -4.35
CA ASN A 41 4.10 8.35 -3.90
C ASN A 41 3.36 7.69 -2.72
N TRP A 42 3.70 8.12 -1.51
CA TRP A 42 3.21 7.49 -0.29
C TRP A 42 1.83 7.96 0.16
N GLY A 43 1.16 8.78 -0.67
CA GLY A 43 -0.21 9.18 -0.43
C GLY A 43 -0.40 10.00 0.83
N ASP A 44 -1.26 9.51 1.72
CA ASP A 44 -1.64 10.17 2.97
C ASP A 44 -0.77 9.75 4.16
N THR A 45 0.37 9.14 3.90
CA THR A 45 1.35 8.78 4.91
C THR A 45 1.93 10.05 5.55
N CYS A 46 2.10 10.06 6.87
CA CYS A 46 2.67 11.23 7.54
C CYS A 46 4.12 11.45 7.08
N GLU A 47 4.59 12.68 7.24
CA GLU A 47 5.89 13.09 6.70
C GLU A 47 7.05 12.23 7.21
N ASP A 48 7.07 11.94 8.51
CA ASP A 48 8.16 11.13 9.08
C ASP A 48 8.15 9.71 8.53
N ASP A 49 6.98 9.10 8.40
CA ASP A 49 6.85 7.75 7.83
C ASP A 49 7.14 7.74 6.34
N ALA A 50 6.77 8.80 5.62
CA ALA A 50 7.11 8.93 4.21
C ALA A 50 8.62 8.98 4.00
N LYS A 51 9.34 9.71 4.85
CA LYS A 51 10.81 9.74 4.82
C LYS A 51 11.40 8.37 5.14
N ALA A 52 10.82 7.68 6.11
CA ALA A 52 11.25 6.32 6.45
C ALA A 52 11.05 5.37 5.28
N ASN A 53 9.96 5.54 4.53
CA ASN A 53 9.70 4.74 3.32
C ASN A 53 10.74 5.01 2.24
N ASP A 54 11.11 6.27 2.02
CA ASP A 54 12.14 6.63 1.05
C ASP A 54 13.47 5.94 1.38
N TYR A 55 13.82 5.93 2.65
CA TYR A 55 15.01 5.23 3.14
C TYR A 55 14.87 3.72 2.94
N ALA A 56 13.71 3.16 3.28
CA ALA A 56 13.45 1.73 3.21
C ALA A 56 13.60 1.16 1.81
N VAL A 57 13.22 1.94 0.77
CA VAL A 57 13.32 1.51 -0.63
C VAL A 57 14.76 1.13 -0.99
N THR A 58 15.73 1.88 -0.50
CA THR A 58 17.15 1.67 -0.84
C THR A 58 17.93 0.86 0.21
N HIS A 59 17.31 0.54 1.35
CA HIS A 59 17.98 -0.14 2.45
C HIS A 59 17.31 -1.46 2.85
N ASP A 60 16.42 -1.98 1.99
CA ASP A 60 15.72 -3.25 2.20
C ASP A 60 15.06 -3.32 3.58
N GLU A 61 14.29 -2.29 3.89
CA GLU A 61 13.46 -2.26 5.10
C GLU A 61 11.99 -2.33 4.73
N ARG A 62 11.15 -2.61 5.72
CA ARG A 62 9.71 -2.70 5.53
C ARG A 62 9.14 -1.34 5.14
N ILE A 63 8.24 -1.33 4.15
CA ILE A 63 7.56 -0.13 3.67
C ILE A 63 6.10 -0.19 4.11
N LEU A 64 5.57 0.91 4.63
CA LEU A 64 4.16 1.03 5.00
C LEU A 64 3.62 2.38 4.55
N ALA A 65 2.61 2.36 3.68
CA ALA A 65 1.99 3.59 3.19
C ALA A 65 0.49 3.61 3.45
N VAL A 66 -0.05 4.81 3.60
CA VAL A 66 -1.45 5.07 3.93
C VAL A 66 -2.11 5.80 2.78
N TYR A 67 -3.29 5.32 2.35
CA TYR A 67 -4.07 5.96 1.29
C TYR A 67 -5.52 6.10 1.75
N LYS A 68 -6.11 7.27 1.52
CA LYS A 68 -7.48 7.56 1.95
C LYS A 68 -8.39 7.86 0.78
N MET A 69 -9.62 7.36 0.87
CA MET A 69 -10.71 7.68 -0.05
C MET A 69 -11.95 7.95 0.80
N GLY A 70 -12.24 9.24 1.04
CA GLY A 70 -13.33 9.63 1.93
C GLY A 70 -13.12 9.09 3.34
N ALA A 71 -14.08 8.33 3.84
CA ALA A 71 -14.02 7.74 5.17
C ALA A 71 -13.23 6.43 5.22
N ARG A 72 -12.83 5.90 4.07
CA ARG A 72 -12.09 4.63 4.00
C ARG A 72 -10.60 4.88 3.91
N THR A 73 -9.84 4.10 4.66
CA THR A 73 -8.37 4.16 4.65
C THR A 73 -7.84 2.77 4.40
N ILE A 74 -6.85 2.66 3.54
CA ILE A 74 -6.12 1.39 3.35
C ILE A 74 -4.66 1.60 3.68
N TRP A 75 -4.00 0.52 4.12
CA TRP A 75 -2.56 0.46 4.28
C TRP A 75 -2.00 -0.51 3.24
N ILE A 76 -0.85 -0.18 2.69
CA ILE A 76 -0.09 -1.07 1.80
C ILE A 76 1.27 -1.28 2.45
N ILE A 77 1.62 -2.55 2.71
CA ILE A 77 2.84 -2.92 3.42
C ILE A 77 3.64 -3.87 2.56
N THR A 78 4.92 -3.58 2.35
CA THR A 78 5.85 -4.49 1.68
C THR A 78 6.89 -4.95 2.69
N GLU A 79 7.09 -6.28 2.78
CA GLU A 79 8.03 -6.85 3.73
C GLU A 79 9.47 -6.49 3.36
N TRP A 80 10.35 -6.53 4.35
CA TRP A 80 11.75 -6.11 4.19
C TRP A 80 12.49 -6.90 3.11
N ASP A 81 12.18 -8.18 2.97
CA ASP A 81 12.81 -9.06 1.98
C ASP A 81 12.13 -9.01 0.61
N ARG A 82 11.13 -8.15 0.45
CA ARG A 82 10.36 -7.98 -0.78
C ARG A 82 9.62 -9.25 -1.20
N SER A 83 9.31 -10.13 -0.24
CA SER A 83 8.60 -11.38 -0.54
C SER A 83 7.11 -11.16 -0.79
N ALA A 84 6.51 -10.17 -0.14
CA ALA A 84 5.07 -9.93 -0.23
C ALA A 84 4.72 -8.48 0.00
N THR A 85 3.64 -8.04 -0.66
CA THR A 85 2.99 -6.76 -0.42
C THR A 85 1.55 -7.05 -0.04
N THR A 86 1.12 -6.53 1.11
CA THR A 86 -0.21 -6.78 1.66
C THR A 86 -1.03 -5.50 1.69
N ILE A 87 -2.28 -5.58 1.23
CA ILE A 87 -3.25 -4.48 1.30
C ILE A 87 -4.25 -4.85 2.39
N LEU A 88 -4.45 -3.94 3.36
CA LEU A 88 -5.31 -4.20 4.50
C LEU A 88 -5.95 -2.90 4.98
N PHE A 89 -7.01 -3.05 5.79
CA PHE A 89 -7.55 -1.92 6.54
C PHE A 89 -6.71 -1.72 7.82
N PRO A 90 -6.57 -0.46 8.31
CA PRO A 90 -5.75 -0.20 9.51
C PRO A 90 -6.15 -1.02 10.72
N GLU A 91 -7.45 -1.25 10.92
CA GLU A 91 -7.95 -2.01 12.07
C GLU A 91 -7.59 -3.49 12.01
N GLU A 92 -7.12 -3.97 10.87
CA GLU A 92 -6.69 -5.36 10.70
C GLU A 92 -5.21 -5.58 11.03
N TYR A 93 -4.51 -4.48 11.24
CA TYR A 93 -3.07 -4.55 11.57
C TYR A 93 -2.86 -4.93 13.06
#